data_594a76be603d495beb7be6af9bbf459f
#
_entry.id   594a76be603d495beb7be6af9bbf459f
#
_cell.length_a   1.000
_cell.length_b   1.000
_cell.length_c   1.000
_cell.angle_alpha   90.00
_cell.angle_beta   90.00
_cell.angle_gamma   90.00
#
_symmetry.space_group_name_H-M   'P 1'
#
loop_
_entity.id
_entity.type
_entity.pdbx_description
1 polymer ?
#
loop_
_entity_poly.entity_id
_entity_poly.type
_entity_poly.pdbx_seq_one_letter_code
_entity_poly.pdbx_strand_id
1 'polypeptide(L)'
;MSRISFVPTSDWTEELRTFVAADSATDLELGITRMLAHAPELAMGLLGFGGAMTTKRTLPERLIELLRLRVAFHNQCRSCMAIRYRAANADVSEADVCSLEQPQDAASLDDRERVAVELGDRFACDHLSIDGAFFEQLKTLFTEAEIMELLMHCALYVGVGRLAAVLDMTEDLPDGFNLPFGHGHNVTPTSGEPVVVR
;
A
#
# COMPACT_ATOMS: atom_id res chain seq x y z
N MET A 1 -9.62 17.62 0.44
CA MET A 1 -10.79 17.32 1.30
C MET A 1 -11.44 16.05 0.78
N SER A 2 -11.67 15.09 1.63
CA SER A 2 -12.25 13.79 1.26
C SER A 2 -13.63 13.95 0.58
N ARG A 3 -13.92 13.03 -0.34
CA ARG A 3 -15.14 13.11 -1.18
C ARG A 3 -16.41 12.65 -0.49
N ILE A 4 -16.27 11.89 0.59
CA ILE A 4 -17.35 11.55 1.52
C ILE A 4 -16.88 11.83 2.95
N SER A 5 -17.81 11.98 3.89
CA SER A 5 -17.45 12.25 5.29
C SER A 5 -16.82 11.04 5.97
N PHE A 6 -15.94 11.27 6.93
CA PHE A 6 -15.53 10.24 7.87
C PHE A 6 -16.69 9.88 8.81
N VAL A 7 -16.84 8.60 9.11
CA VAL A 7 -17.74 8.15 10.16
C VAL A 7 -17.02 8.31 11.50
N PRO A 8 -17.55 9.08 12.46
CA PRO A 8 -16.96 9.20 13.79
C PRO A 8 -16.84 7.83 14.45
N THR A 9 -15.74 7.58 15.18
CA THR A 9 -15.52 6.30 15.86
C THR A 9 -16.57 5.95 16.89
N SER A 10 -17.27 6.97 17.44
CA SER A 10 -18.44 6.77 18.32
C SER A 10 -19.59 6.05 17.64
N ASP A 11 -19.71 6.14 16.33
CA ASP A 11 -20.82 5.60 15.54
C ASP A 11 -20.48 4.23 14.91
N TRP A 12 -19.25 3.73 15.17
CA TRP A 12 -18.83 2.42 14.68
C TRP A 12 -19.42 1.29 15.53
N THR A 13 -19.58 0.13 14.90
CA THR A 13 -19.91 -1.09 15.64
C THR A 13 -18.82 -1.43 16.65
N GLU A 14 -19.17 -2.04 17.76
CA GLU A 14 -18.20 -2.47 18.77
C GLU A 14 -17.17 -3.45 18.17
N GLU A 15 -17.62 -4.32 17.27
CA GLU A 15 -16.77 -5.28 16.59
C GLU A 15 -15.69 -4.58 15.75
N LEU A 16 -16.06 -3.60 14.92
CA LEU A 16 -15.12 -2.83 14.11
C LEU A 16 -14.13 -2.05 14.97
N ARG A 17 -14.62 -1.37 16.02
CA ARG A 17 -13.76 -0.63 16.96
C ARG A 17 -12.73 -1.52 17.63
N THR A 18 -13.15 -2.69 18.09
CA THR A 18 -12.27 -3.67 18.74
C THR A 18 -11.25 -4.22 17.76
N PHE A 19 -11.69 -4.58 16.53
CA PHE A 19 -10.83 -5.17 15.53
C PHE A 19 -9.63 -4.29 15.17
N VAL A 20 -9.84 -2.98 15.05
CA VAL A 20 -8.76 -2.03 14.69
C VAL A 20 -8.18 -1.28 15.90
N ALA A 21 -8.55 -1.67 17.12
CA ALA A 21 -8.12 -1.00 18.36
C ALA A 21 -8.39 0.53 18.32
N ALA A 22 -9.57 0.94 17.87
CA ALA A 22 -9.91 2.32 17.57
C ALA A 22 -9.69 3.29 18.74
N ASP A 23 -9.86 2.82 19.98
CA ASP A 23 -9.72 3.67 21.19
C ASP A 23 -8.25 4.07 21.48
N SER A 24 -7.28 3.39 20.85
CA SER A 24 -5.85 3.66 21.03
C SER A 24 -5.14 4.09 19.74
N ALA A 25 -5.83 4.12 18.63
CA ALA A 25 -5.29 4.48 17.33
C ALA A 25 -5.48 5.97 17.04
N THR A 26 -4.53 6.57 16.33
CA THR A 26 -4.64 7.92 15.79
C THR A 26 -5.54 7.93 14.55
N ASP A 27 -6.03 9.10 14.16
CA ASP A 27 -6.83 9.27 12.93
C ASP A 27 -6.09 8.79 11.68
N LEU A 28 -4.77 9.00 11.62
CA LEU A 28 -3.94 8.53 10.52
C LEU A 28 -3.83 6.99 10.50
N GLU A 29 -3.68 6.34 11.68
CA GLU A 29 -3.67 4.88 11.79
C GLU A 29 -5.03 4.26 11.44
N LEU A 30 -6.13 4.90 11.82
CA LEU A 30 -7.46 4.49 11.41
C LEU A 30 -7.70 4.67 9.90
N GLY A 31 -7.07 5.69 9.33
CA GLY A 31 -6.97 5.91 7.89
C GLY A 31 -8.29 5.65 7.15
N ILE A 32 -8.22 4.77 6.14
CA ILE A 32 -9.37 4.40 5.29
C ILE A 32 -10.50 3.72 6.07
N THR A 33 -10.24 3.13 7.25
CA THR A 33 -11.28 2.48 8.06
C THR A 33 -12.39 3.45 8.43
N ARG A 34 -12.06 4.75 8.64
CA ARG A 34 -13.05 5.80 8.92
C ARG A 34 -14.05 6.01 7.76
N MET A 35 -13.65 5.67 6.54
CA MET A 35 -14.55 5.66 5.37
C MET A 35 -15.26 4.32 5.22
N LEU A 36 -14.55 3.21 5.42
CA LEU A 36 -15.10 1.87 5.33
C LEU A 36 -16.21 1.64 6.36
N ALA A 37 -16.21 2.37 7.47
CA ALA A 37 -17.24 2.32 8.51
C ALA A 37 -18.65 2.69 8.00
N HIS A 38 -18.79 3.31 6.82
CA HIS A 38 -20.10 3.43 6.14
C HIS A 38 -20.70 2.08 5.74
N ALA A 39 -19.89 1.02 5.63
CA ALA A 39 -20.30 -0.34 5.29
C ALA A 39 -19.60 -1.34 6.21
N PRO A 40 -19.92 -1.37 7.51
CA PRO A 40 -19.12 -2.03 8.54
C PRO A 40 -18.94 -3.53 8.30
N GLU A 41 -19.97 -4.23 7.84
CA GLU A 41 -19.88 -5.67 7.53
C GLU A 41 -18.89 -5.97 6.40
N LEU A 42 -18.87 -5.13 5.36
CA LEU A 42 -17.90 -5.26 4.26
C LEU A 42 -16.50 -4.84 4.71
N ALA A 43 -16.41 -3.82 5.56
CA ALA A 43 -15.16 -3.37 6.17
C ALA A 43 -14.48 -4.51 6.94
N MET A 44 -15.24 -5.25 7.77
CA MET A 44 -14.71 -6.39 8.53
C MET A 44 -14.11 -7.46 7.61
N GLY A 45 -14.77 -7.79 6.50
CA GLY A 45 -14.23 -8.74 5.52
C GLY A 45 -12.93 -8.27 4.87
N LEU A 46 -12.88 -7.01 4.44
CA LEU A 46 -11.70 -6.42 3.81
C LEU A 46 -10.53 -6.27 4.79
N LEU A 47 -10.79 -5.77 5.99
CA LEU A 47 -9.79 -5.61 7.04
C LEU A 47 -9.29 -6.97 7.55
N GLY A 48 -10.17 -7.98 7.64
CA GLY A 48 -9.78 -9.35 7.96
C GLY A 48 -8.83 -9.94 6.92
N PHE A 49 -9.11 -9.72 5.64
CA PHE A 49 -8.19 -10.11 4.55
C PHE A 49 -6.84 -9.38 4.68
N GLY A 50 -6.84 -8.06 4.83
CA GLY A 50 -5.62 -7.26 5.03
C GLY A 50 -4.80 -7.72 6.25
N GLY A 51 -5.47 -8.00 7.38
CA GLY A 51 -4.85 -8.52 8.59
C GLY A 51 -4.22 -9.91 8.37
N ALA A 52 -4.90 -10.79 7.63
CA ALA A 52 -4.33 -12.09 7.25
C ALA A 52 -3.08 -11.94 6.39
N MET A 53 -3.12 -11.03 5.39
CA MET A 53 -1.97 -10.72 4.53
C MET A 53 -0.76 -10.22 5.34
N THR A 54 -0.98 -9.49 6.41
CA THR A 54 0.09 -9.00 7.30
C THR A 54 0.61 -10.09 8.23
N THR A 55 -0.28 -10.87 8.86
CA THR A 55 0.10 -11.79 9.94
C THR A 55 0.47 -13.20 9.48
N LYS A 56 0.09 -13.59 8.26
CA LYS A 56 0.31 -14.93 7.70
C LYS A 56 1.25 -14.96 6.50
N ARG A 57 1.79 -13.81 6.09
CA ARG A 57 2.74 -13.75 4.98
C ARG A 57 3.99 -14.57 5.27
N THR A 58 4.59 -15.05 4.20
CA THR A 58 5.86 -15.79 4.23
C THR A 58 7.00 -14.98 3.57
N LEU A 59 6.65 -14.01 2.74
CA LEU A 59 7.60 -13.12 2.08
C LEU A 59 8.18 -12.07 3.06
N PRO A 60 9.44 -11.64 2.84
CA PRO A 60 10.09 -10.63 3.67
C PRO A 60 9.30 -9.32 3.72
N GLU A 61 9.26 -8.71 4.91
CA GLU A 61 8.59 -7.42 5.15
C GLU A 61 9.06 -6.34 4.21
N ARG A 62 10.40 -6.21 4.04
CA ARG A 62 11.02 -5.24 3.14
C ARG A 62 10.52 -5.39 1.70
N LEU A 63 10.50 -6.61 1.16
CA LEU A 63 10.04 -6.86 -0.19
C LEU A 63 8.58 -6.43 -0.39
N ILE A 64 7.72 -6.79 0.56
CA ILE A 64 6.30 -6.43 0.50
C ILE A 64 6.09 -4.92 0.65
N GLU A 65 6.86 -4.23 1.50
CA GLU A 65 6.76 -2.78 1.64
C GLU A 65 7.23 -2.05 0.37
N LEU A 66 8.31 -2.48 -0.27
CA LEU A 66 8.77 -1.92 -1.55
C LEU A 66 7.70 -2.09 -2.64
N LEU A 67 7.11 -3.29 -2.74
CA LEU A 67 5.99 -3.57 -3.65
C LEU A 67 4.79 -2.65 -3.35
N ARG A 68 4.40 -2.51 -2.08
CA ARG A 68 3.29 -1.66 -1.65
C ARG A 68 3.50 -0.20 -2.06
N LEU A 69 4.70 0.32 -1.78
CA LEU A 69 5.05 1.71 -2.10
C LEU A 69 5.05 1.94 -3.61
N ARG A 70 5.61 1.01 -4.39
CA ARG A 70 5.59 1.13 -5.85
C ARG A 70 4.16 1.15 -6.41
N VAL A 71 3.29 0.27 -5.92
CA VAL A 71 1.87 0.28 -6.30
C VAL A 71 1.18 1.57 -5.84
N ALA A 72 1.54 2.12 -4.67
CA ALA A 72 1.00 3.39 -4.20
C ALA A 72 1.31 4.56 -5.15
N PHE A 73 2.50 4.59 -5.78
CA PHE A 73 2.85 5.56 -6.81
C PHE A 73 1.93 5.45 -8.04
N HIS A 74 1.70 4.23 -8.54
CA HIS A 74 0.79 4.02 -9.68
C HIS A 74 -0.65 4.40 -9.36
N ASN A 75 -1.10 4.13 -8.16
CA ASN A 75 -2.44 4.51 -7.71
C ASN A 75 -2.61 6.00 -7.46
N GLN A 76 -1.51 6.78 -7.39
CA GLN A 76 -1.52 8.18 -6.96
C GLN A 76 -2.19 8.36 -5.58
N CYS A 77 -2.00 7.36 -4.71
CA CYS A 77 -2.59 7.33 -3.38
C CYS A 77 -1.70 8.09 -2.40
N ARG A 78 -1.99 9.36 -2.16
CA ARG A 78 -1.17 10.24 -1.30
C ARG A 78 -1.01 9.70 0.12
N SER A 79 -2.10 9.22 0.73
CA SER A 79 -2.05 8.58 2.05
C SER A 79 -1.18 7.33 2.04
N CYS A 80 -1.29 6.47 1.02
CA CYS A 80 -0.47 5.27 0.91
C CYS A 80 1.03 5.58 0.74
N MET A 81 1.35 6.71 0.10
CA MET A 81 2.73 7.17 -0.09
C MET A 81 3.31 7.85 1.15
N ALA A 82 2.47 8.52 1.94
CA ALA A 82 2.88 9.21 3.16
C ALA A 82 3.16 8.27 4.33
N ILE A 83 2.54 7.08 4.34
CA ILE A 83 2.60 6.15 5.46
C ILE A 83 3.78 5.18 5.30
N ARG A 84 4.48 4.91 6.41
CA ARG A 84 5.45 3.81 6.58
C ARG A 84 4.98 2.91 7.70
N TYR A 85 4.91 1.62 7.45
CA TYR A 85 4.58 0.66 8.51
C TYR A 85 5.79 0.40 9.40
N ARG A 86 5.60 0.44 10.71
CA ARG A 86 6.69 0.32 11.69
C ARG A 86 7.51 -0.95 11.52
N ALA A 87 6.86 -2.06 11.19
CA ALA A 87 7.54 -3.33 11.00
C ALA A 87 8.58 -3.27 9.87
N ALA A 88 8.25 -2.59 8.76
CA ALA A 88 9.13 -2.46 7.60
C ALA A 88 10.10 -1.27 7.69
N ASN A 89 9.82 -0.28 8.53
CA ASN A 89 10.56 0.99 8.56
C ASN A 89 12.02 0.84 8.99
N ALA A 90 12.39 -0.26 9.65
CA ALA A 90 13.78 -0.55 10.01
C ALA A 90 14.61 -0.99 8.79
N ASP A 91 13.98 -1.61 7.79
CA ASP A 91 14.62 -2.27 6.67
C ASP A 91 14.43 -1.54 5.32
N VAL A 92 13.56 -0.51 5.28
CA VAL A 92 13.28 0.31 4.10
C VAL A 92 13.61 1.76 4.41
N SER A 93 14.71 2.27 3.84
CA SER A 93 15.11 3.67 3.97
C SER A 93 14.37 4.57 2.97
N GLU A 94 14.32 5.87 3.22
CA GLU A 94 13.78 6.83 2.24
C GLU A 94 14.59 6.87 0.94
N ALA A 95 15.87 6.50 0.97
CA ALA A 95 16.67 6.33 -0.24
C ALA A 95 16.17 5.14 -1.08
N ASP A 96 15.76 4.04 -0.44
CA ASP A 96 15.12 2.92 -1.15
C ASP A 96 13.78 3.36 -1.77
N VAL A 97 12.97 4.13 -1.04
CA VAL A 97 11.69 4.64 -1.55
C VAL A 97 11.91 5.56 -2.77
N CYS A 98 12.88 6.46 -2.72
CA CYS A 98 13.24 7.31 -3.86
C CYS A 98 13.72 6.47 -5.07
N SER A 99 14.44 5.37 -4.82
CA SER A 99 14.92 4.49 -5.88
C SER A 99 13.80 3.78 -6.64
N LEU A 100 12.60 3.68 -6.04
CA LEU A 100 11.43 3.11 -6.71
C LEU A 100 10.90 3.95 -7.89
N GLU A 101 11.42 5.16 -8.12
CA GLU A 101 11.13 5.90 -9.36
C GLU A 101 11.69 5.17 -10.59
N GLN A 102 12.88 4.55 -10.45
CA GLN A 102 13.54 3.76 -11.48
C GLN A 102 14.04 2.43 -10.88
N PRO A 103 13.14 1.51 -10.53
CA PRO A 103 13.50 0.33 -9.73
C PRO A 103 14.48 -0.62 -10.45
N GLN A 104 14.49 -0.61 -11.78
CA GLN A 104 15.41 -1.46 -12.55
C GLN A 104 16.87 -1.00 -12.44
N ASP A 105 17.10 0.29 -12.18
CA ASP A 105 18.43 0.89 -12.02
C ASP A 105 18.86 0.99 -10.55
N ALA A 106 17.97 0.65 -9.61
CA ALA A 106 18.22 0.78 -8.18
C ALA A 106 19.25 -0.24 -7.68
N ALA A 107 20.41 0.23 -7.26
CA ALA A 107 21.48 -0.64 -6.75
C ALA A 107 21.16 -1.27 -5.38
N SER A 108 20.22 -0.69 -4.64
CA SER A 108 19.80 -1.17 -3.31
C SER A 108 18.80 -2.32 -3.34
N LEU A 109 18.22 -2.63 -4.52
CA LEU A 109 17.26 -3.73 -4.69
C LEU A 109 17.99 -5.01 -5.13
N ASP A 110 17.66 -6.13 -4.52
CA ASP A 110 18.08 -7.44 -5.00
C ASP A 110 17.19 -7.92 -6.18
N ASP A 111 17.52 -9.08 -6.75
CA ASP A 111 16.81 -9.60 -7.92
C ASP A 111 15.35 -9.99 -7.59
N ARG A 112 15.10 -10.49 -6.38
CA ARG A 112 13.74 -10.83 -5.93
C ARG A 112 12.89 -9.56 -5.77
N GLU A 113 13.46 -8.53 -5.16
CA GLU A 113 12.81 -7.23 -4.95
C GLU A 113 12.51 -6.55 -6.29
N ARG A 114 13.46 -6.56 -7.24
CA ARG A 114 13.25 -6.00 -8.59
C ARG A 114 12.09 -6.65 -9.30
N VAL A 115 12.06 -7.99 -9.34
CA VAL A 115 11.03 -8.73 -10.05
C VAL A 115 9.68 -8.62 -9.35
N ALA A 116 9.64 -8.56 -8.02
CA ALA A 116 8.40 -8.31 -7.28
C ALA A 116 7.84 -6.90 -7.55
N VAL A 117 8.71 -5.89 -7.59
CA VAL A 117 8.32 -4.51 -7.93
C VAL A 117 7.86 -4.42 -9.39
N GLU A 118 8.54 -5.11 -10.34
CA GLU A 118 8.11 -5.21 -11.74
C GLU A 118 6.74 -5.88 -11.86
N LEU A 119 6.47 -6.93 -11.08
CA LEU A 119 5.13 -7.53 -11.01
C LEU A 119 4.09 -6.50 -10.60
N GLY A 120 4.40 -5.68 -9.58
CA GLY A 120 3.55 -4.58 -9.15
C GLY A 120 3.27 -3.56 -10.25
N ASP A 121 4.29 -3.16 -11.01
CA ASP A 121 4.18 -2.25 -12.16
C ASP A 121 3.23 -2.81 -13.22
N ARG A 122 3.48 -4.05 -13.64
CA ARG A 122 2.65 -4.73 -14.65
C ARG A 122 1.22 -4.91 -14.15
N PHE A 123 1.04 -5.37 -12.92
CA PHE A 123 -0.29 -5.60 -12.34
C PHE A 123 -1.11 -4.31 -12.23
N ALA A 124 -0.48 -3.21 -11.88
CA ALA A 124 -1.14 -1.91 -11.73
C ALA A 124 -1.44 -1.23 -13.07
N CYS A 125 -0.57 -1.39 -14.08
CA CYS A 125 -0.62 -0.59 -15.31
C CYS A 125 -0.97 -1.40 -16.56
N ASP A 126 -0.48 -2.63 -16.67
CA ASP A 126 -0.63 -3.49 -17.86
C ASP A 126 -0.61 -4.96 -17.47
N HIS A 127 -1.65 -5.43 -16.81
CA HIS A 127 -1.74 -6.81 -16.35
C HIS A 127 -1.69 -7.87 -17.48
N LEU A 128 -1.99 -7.47 -18.73
CA LEU A 128 -1.89 -8.38 -19.88
C LEU A 128 -0.44 -8.67 -20.27
N SER A 129 0.52 -7.86 -19.82
CA SER A 129 1.95 -8.12 -19.98
C SER A 129 2.51 -9.17 -19.00
N ILE A 130 1.70 -9.61 -18.02
CA ILE A 130 2.04 -10.72 -17.12
C ILE A 130 1.74 -12.02 -17.88
N ASP A 131 2.61 -12.35 -18.81
CA ASP A 131 2.50 -13.50 -19.69
C ASP A 131 3.25 -14.75 -19.18
N GLY A 132 3.25 -15.81 -19.97
CA GLY A 132 3.93 -17.07 -19.61
C GLY A 132 5.44 -16.89 -19.43
N ALA A 133 6.07 -16.01 -20.22
CA ALA A 133 7.52 -15.75 -20.10
C ALA A 133 7.86 -15.05 -18.78
N PHE A 134 7.03 -14.09 -18.37
CA PHE A 134 7.20 -13.44 -17.08
C PHE A 134 6.93 -14.38 -15.90
N PHE A 135 5.97 -15.30 -16.02
CA PHE A 135 5.76 -16.35 -15.01
C PHE A 135 6.97 -17.29 -14.89
N GLU A 136 7.63 -17.67 -15.99
CA GLU A 136 8.85 -18.47 -15.92
C GLU A 136 9.98 -17.67 -15.21
N GLN A 137 10.10 -16.37 -15.45
CA GLN A 137 11.03 -15.52 -14.70
C GLN A 137 10.70 -15.51 -13.20
N LEU A 138 9.44 -15.30 -12.81
CA LEU A 138 9.00 -15.35 -11.41
C LEU A 138 9.39 -16.69 -10.75
N LYS A 139 9.16 -17.81 -11.42
CA LYS A 139 9.48 -19.15 -10.90
C LYS A 139 10.96 -19.40 -10.68
N THR A 140 11.86 -18.63 -11.29
CA THR A 140 13.30 -18.74 -11.01
C THR A 140 13.67 -18.20 -9.63
N LEU A 141 12.84 -17.30 -9.06
CA LEU A 141 13.11 -16.56 -7.83
C LEU A 141 12.13 -16.88 -6.70
N PHE A 142 10.93 -17.36 -7.04
CA PHE A 142 9.82 -17.58 -6.12
C PHE A 142 9.17 -18.94 -6.32
N THR A 143 8.72 -19.54 -5.24
CA THR A 143 7.82 -20.68 -5.29
C THR A 143 6.43 -20.26 -5.77
N GLU A 144 5.62 -21.20 -6.24
CA GLU A 144 4.23 -20.92 -6.66
C GLU A 144 3.38 -20.34 -5.51
N ALA A 145 3.65 -20.73 -4.26
CA ALA A 145 3.00 -20.18 -3.09
C ALA A 145 3.37 -18.70 -2.88
N GLU A 146 4.65 -18.35 -3.01
CA GLU A 146 5.13 -16.97 -2.91
C GLU A 146 4.61 -16.11 -4.08
N ILE A 147 4.55 -16.66 -5.31
CA ILE A 147 3.95 -15.97 -6.45
C ILE A 147 2.47 -15.66 -6.18
N MET A 148 1.71 -16.62 -5.65
CA MET A 148 0.32 -16.37 -5.28
C MET A 148 0.21 -15.31 -4.19
N GLU A 149 1.09 -15.33 -3.19
CA GLU A 149 1.13 -14.31 -2.14
C GLU A 149 1.41 -12.91 -2.72
N LEU A 150 2.38 -12.78 -3.64
CA LEU A 150 2.67 -11.52 -4.35
C LEU A 150 1.45 -11.00 -5.12
N LEU A 151 0.78 -11.89 -5.88
CA LEU A 151 -0.41 -11.53 -6.65
C LEU A 151 -1.57 -11.07 -5.75
N MET A 152 -1.75 -11.70 -4.60
CA MET A 152 -2.76 -11.28 -3.61
C MET A 152 -2.40 -9.90 -3.01
N HIS A 153 -1.13 -9.63 -2.71
CA HIS A 153 -0.67 -8.32 -2.29
C HIS A 153 -0.90 -7.26 -3.37
N CYS A 154 -0.58 -7.54 -4.64
CA CYS A 154 -0.87 -6.64 -5.74
C CYS A 154 -2.37 -6.33 -5.84
N ALA A 155 -3.24 -7.34 -5.77
CA ALA A 155 -4.70 -7.17 -5.83
C ALA A 155 -5.20 -6.28 -4.68
N LEU A 156 -4.73 -6.52 -3.45
CA LEU A 156 -5.08 -5.71 -2.29
C LEU A 156 -4.61 -4.26 -2.46
N TYR A 157 -3.34 -4.05 -2.80
CA TYR A 157 -2.75 -2.72 -2.88
C TYR A 157 -3.29 -1.90 -4.05
N VAL A 158 -3.53 -2.52 -5.22
CA VAL A 158 -4.15 -1.83 -6.35
C VAL A 158 -5.60 -1.49 -6.02
N GLY A 159 -6.39 -2.43 -5.50
CA GLY A 159 -7.80 -2.22 -5.19
C GLY A 159 -8.01 -1.18 -4.08
N VAL A 160 -7.44 -1.43 -2.91
CA VAL A 160 -7.61 -0.55 -1.74
C VAL A 160 -6.89 0.79 -1.92
N GLY A 161 -5.72 0.79 -2.55
CA GLY A 161 -4.99 2.03 -2.83
C GLY A 161 -5.73 2.95 -3.80
N ARG A 162 -6.37 2.40 -4.86
CA ARG A 162 -7.23 3.17 -5.76
C ARG A 162 -8.49 3.65 -5.07
N LEU A 163 -9.09 2.84 -4.21
CA LEU A 163 -10.23 3.27 -3.39
C LEU A 163 -9.83 4.47 -2.52
N ALA A 164 -8.70 4.41 -1.81
CA ALA A 164 -8.19 5.51 -1.01
C ALA A 164 -7.90 6.76 -1.85
N ALA A 165 -7.31 6.60 -3.03
CA ALA A 165 -7.04 7.70 -3.96
C ALA A 165 -8.33 8.35 -4.49
N VAL A 166 -9.34 7.53 -4.83
CA VAL A 166 -10.66 8.02 -5.26
C VAL A 166 -11.36 8.77 -4.15
N LEU A 167 -11.22 8.36 -2.89
CA LEU A 167 -11.81 9.05 -1.73
C LEU A 167 -11.09 10.35 -1.36
N ASP A 168 -9.87 10.56 -1.88
CA ASP A 168 -9.06 11.78 -1.69
C ASP A 168 -8.82 12.15 -0.21
N MET A 169 -8.45 11.15 0.57
CA MET A 169 -8.22 11.27 2.02
C MET A 169 -6.87 11.92 2.31
N THR A 170 -6.87 13.21 2.58
CA THR A 170 -5.64 13.99 2.74
C THR A 170 -5.58 14.85 3.99
N GLU A 171 -6.66 14.92 4.77
CA GLU A 171 -6.81 15.84 5.90
C GLU A 171 -5.76 15.63 7.00
N ASP A 172 -5.40 14.37 7.25
CA ASP A 172 -4.48 13.99 8.32
C ASP A 172 -3.03 13.81 7.84
N LEU A 173 -2.77 14.12 6.56
CA LEU A 173 -1.45 13.93 5.98
C LEU A 173 -0.51 15.08 6.36
N PRO A 174 0.80 14.79 6.51
CA PRO A 174 1.81 15.83 6.69
C PRO A 174 1.83 16.82 5.51
N ASP A 175 2.29 18.03 5.79
CA ASP A 175 2.54 19.03 4.75
C ASP A 175 3.41 18.43 3.64
N GLY A 176 3.10 18.75 2.40
CA GLY A 176 3.76 18.16 1.22
C GLY A 176 3.02 16.97 0.62
N PHE A 177 2.35 16.12 1.43
CA PHE A 177 1.46 15.06 0.91
C PHE A 177 0.02 15.55 0.67
N ASN A 178 -0.32 16.75 1.12
CA ASN A 178 -1.65 17.34 0.92
C ASN A 178 -1.86 17.89 -0.49
N LEU A 179 -0.78 18.18 -1.22
CA LEU A 179 -0.86 18.77 -2.55
C LEU A 179 -1.22 17.70 -3.59
N PRO A 180 -2.04 18.02 -4.61
CA PRO A 180 -2.29 17.13 -5.72
C PRO A 180 -0.99 16.82 -6.44
N PHE A 181 -0.76 15.56 -6.78
CA PHE A 181 0.30 15.23 -7.73
C PHE A 181 -0.04 15.82 -9.09
N GLY A 182 0.95 16.38 -9.79
CA GLY A 182 0.78 16.85 -11.14
C GLY A 182 0.30 15.72 -12.06
N HIS A 183 -0.50 16.06 -13.07
CA HIS A 183 -0.89 15.11 -14.10
C HIS A 183 0.35 14.76 -14.93
N GLY A 184 0.90 13.59 -14.75
CA GLY A 184 2.07 13.09 -15.47
C GLY A 184 2.83 12.01 -14.68
N HIS A 185 3.61 11.21 -15.39
CA HIS A 185 4.36 10.09 -14.81
C HIS A 185 5.55 10.52 -13.91
N ASN A 186 5.80 11.81 -13.77
CA ASN A 186 6.83 12.36 -12.91
C ASN A 186 6.21 12.77 -11.57
N VAL A 187 6.02 11.79 -10.71
CA VAL A 187 5.72 12.05 -9.30
C VAL A 187 7.04 12.36 -8.62
N THR A 188 7.37 13.62 -8.49
CA THR A 188 8.44 14.01 -7.57
C THR A 188 7.97 13.65 -6.18
N PRO A 189 8.73 12.86 -5.40
CA PRO A 189 8.42 12.64 -4.00
C PRO A 189 8.18 13.99 -3.35
N THR A 190 7.06 14.14 -2.68
CA THR A 190 6.77 15.37 -1.96
C THR A 190 7.84 15.57 -0.89
N SER A 191 8.24 16.80 -0.64
CA SER A 191 9.26 17.16 0.34
C SER A 191 8.80 16.95 1.80
N GLY A 192 7.71 16.21 2.01
CA GLY A 192 7.17 15.89 3.34
C GLY A 192 7.86 14.69 3.96
N GLU A 193 8.11 14.73 5.27
CA GLU A 193 8.54 13.56 6.01
C GLU A 193 7.38 12.56 6.14
N PRO A 194 7.60 11.27 5.85
CA PRO A 194 6.58 10.25 5.99
C PRO A 194 6.24 10.00 7.47
N VAL A 195 5.06 9.46 7.72
CA VAL A 195 4.60 9.12 9.07
C VAL A 195 4.67 7.63 9.29
N VAL A 196 5.34 7.21 10.37
CA VAL A 196 5.43 5.81 10.77
C VAL A 196 4.20 5.45 11.59
N VAL A 197 3.41 4.48 11.10
CA VAL A 197 2.25 3.91 11.79
C VAL A 197 2.54 2.50 12.29
N ARG A 198 1.66 1.96 13.16
CA ARG A 198 1.78 0.60 13.73
C ARG A 198 1.68 -0.48 12.67
#